data_fb1fa46ed04a2494a732c22ad081d986
#
_entry.id   fb1fa46ed04a2494a732c22ad081d986
#
_cell.length_a   1.000
_cell.length_b   1.000
_cell.length_c   1.000
_cell.angle_alpha   90.00
_cell.angle_beta   90.00
_cell.angle_gamma   90.00
#
_symmetry.space_group_name_H-M   'P 1'
#
loop_
_entity.id
_entity.type
_entity.pdbx_description
1 polymer ?
#
loop_
_entity_poly.entity_id
_entity_poly.type
_entity_poly.pdbx_seq_one_letter_code
_entity_poly.pdbx_strand_id
1 'polypeptide(L)'
;MDYGMISQIEKARLYAEEPERITFKTLNSTFRGDNNTYVISLDESGWHCTCPGFQSHHICPHIMTIERLLKPMLKIAPVPYAPGQNVVSDVKKMHRYAEEIDRIVFNSFQVSIQGNNSDHSVGYDQGTWTCDSNSFRLRGVSSHTIAMERLLKGMLREQVAT
;
A
#
# COMPACT_ATOMS: atom_id res chain seq x y z
N MET A 1 27.59 -18.47 -5.53
CA MET A 1 26.89 -17.17 -5.41
C MET A 1 25.74 -17.12 -6.44
N ASP A 2 24.57 -16.75 -6.00
CA ASP A 2 23.41 -16.69 -6.90
C ASP A 2 23.34 -15.30 -7.59
N TYR A 3 23.93 -15.21 -8.77
CA TYR A 3 23.94 -13.96 -9.55
C TYR A 3 22.52 -13.54 -9.98
N GLY A 4 21.63 -14.51 -10.20
CA GLY A 4 20.23 -14.20 -10.52
C GLY A 4 19.53 -13.50 -9.37
N MET A 5 19.80 -13.91 -8.15
CA MET A 5 19.23 -13.27 -6.94
C MET A 5 19.81 -11.87 -6.75
N ILE A 6 21.10 -11.68 -6.99
CA ILE A 6 21.73 -10.36 -6.95
C ILE A 6 21.06 -9.42 -7.94
N SER A 7 20.81 -9.89 -9.15
CA SER A 7 20.10 -9.10 -10.17
C SER A 7 18.71 -8.70 -9.71
N GLN A 8 17.96 -9.61 -9.08
CA GLN A 8 16.63 -9.30 -8.57
C GLN A 8 16.66 -8.25 -7.47
N ILE A 9 17.65 -8.30 -6.58
CA ILE A 9 17.81 -7.32 -5.50
C ILE A 9 18.12 -5.93 -6.08
N GLU A 10 19.00 -5.85 -7.08
CA GLU A 10 19.34 -4.59 -7.75
C GLU A 10 18.14 -3.99 -8.47
N LYS A 11 17.34 -4.80 -9.18
CA LYS A 11 16.12 -4.34 -9.83
C LYS A 11 15.09 -3.86 -8.80
N ALA A 12 14.97 -4.56 -7.66
CA ALA A 12 14.07 -4.17 -6.59
C ALA A 12 14.41 -2.78 -6.05
N ARG A 13 15.69 -2.49 -5.90
CA ARG A 13 16.15 -1.17 -5.47
C ARG A 13 15.71 -0.08 -6.46
N LEU A 14 15.86 -0.33 -7.75
CA LEU A 14 15.43 0.62 -8.79
C LEU A 14 13.93 0.85 -8.75
N TYR A 15 13.13 -0.21 -8.65
CA TYR A 15 11.67 -0.07 -8.57
C TYR A 15 11.25 0.70 -7.32
N ALA A 16 11.93 0.47 -6.19
CA ALA A 16 11.61 1.21 -4.96
C ALA A 16 11.99 2.69 -5.05
N GLU A 17 12.99 3.03 -5.88
CA GLU A 17 13.37 4.42 -6.14
C GLU A 17 12.48 5.09 -7.20
N GLU A 18 11.72 4.30 -7.95
CA GLU A 18 10.80 4.77 -9.00
C GLU A 18 9.37 4.29 -8.72
N PRO A 19 8.78 4.72 -7.60
CA PRO A 19 7.45 4.22 -7.21
C PRO A 19 6.32 4.58 -8.17
N GLU A 20 6.51 5.55 -9.06
CA GLU A 20 5.55 5.89 -10.11
C GLU A 20 5.32 4.75 -11.09
N ARG A 21 6.20 3.75 -11.15
CA ARG A 21 6.00 2.53 -11.95
C ARG A 21 4.94 1.60 -11.36
N ILE A 22 4.59 1.83 -10.09
CA ILE A 22 3.69 0.95 -9.33
C ILE A 22 2.31 1.57 -9.29
N THR A 23 1.28 0.73 -9.51
CA THR A 23 -0.11 1.16 -9.40
C THR A 23 -0.86 0.18 -8.50
N PHE A 24 -1.41 0.69 -7.39
CA PHE A 24 -2.30 -0.10 -6.54
C PHE A 24 -3.64 -0.27 -7.24
N LYS A 25 -4.05 -1.53 -7.44
CA LYS A 25 -5.36 -1.87 -8.00
C LYS A 25 -6.38 -2.04 -6.90
N THR A 26 -6.02 -2.76 -5.86
CA THR A 26 -6.85 -2.96 -4.66
C THR A 26 -5.96 -2.95 -3.43
N LEU A 27 -6.55 -2.63 -2.28
CA LEU A 27 -5.87 -2.81 -1.00
C LEU A 27 -6.91 -2.98 0.11
N ASN A 28 -6.49 -3.64 1.17
CA ASN A 28 -7.22 -3.72 2.43
C ASN A 28 -6.20 -3.53 3.54
N SER A 29 -6.48 -2.60 4.43
CA SER A 29 -5.59 -2.33 5.55
C SER A 29 -6.37 -2.14 6.84
N THR A 30 -5.73 -2.47 7.95
CA THR A 30 -6.21 -2.16 9.29
C THR A 30 -5.49 -0.91 9.76
N PHE A 31 -6.22 0.03 10.31
CA PHE A 31 -5.68 1.31 10.78
C PHE A 31 -6.09 1.53 12.23
N ARG A 32 -5.09 1.64 13.12
CA ARG A 32 -5.34 1.93 14.54
C ARG A 32 -5.45 3.44 14.72
N GLY A 33 -6.69 3.92 14.85
CA GLY A 33 -6.96 5.32 15.18
C GLY A 33 -6.72 5.61 16.66
N ASP A 34 -7.07 6.81 17.09
CA ASP A 34 -6.89 7.21 18.50
C ASP A 34 -7.84 6.47 19.43
N ASN A 35 -9.06 6.19 18.98
CA ASN A 35 -10.11 5.59 19.82
C ASN A 35 -10.45 4.15 19.43
N ASN A 36 -10.39 3.84 18.16
CA ASN A 36 -10.77 2.52 17.62
C ASN A 36 -9.87 2.12 16.47
N THR A 37 -9.96 0.85 16.12
CA THR A 37 -9.29 0.31 14.94
C THR A 37 -10.30 0.22 13.80
N TYR A 38 -9.90 0.67 12.61
CA TYR A 38 -10.75 0.74 11.44
C TYR A 38 -10.17 -0.08 10.29
N VAL A 39 -11.02 -0.43 9.34
CA VAL A 39 -10.60 -1.12 8.11
C VAL A 39 -10.76 -0.15 6.95
N ILE A 40 -9.70 0.00 6.17
CA ILE A 40 -9.67 0.83 4.98
C ILE A 40 -9.51 -0.09 3.78
N SER A 41 -10.31 0.12 2.76
CA SER A 41 -10.17 -0.63 1.51
C SER A 41 -10.28 0.28 0.30
N LEU A 42 -9.64 -0.16 -0.77
CA LEU A 42 -9.71 0.45 -2.09
C LEU A 42 -10.01 -0.65 -3.09
N ASP A 43 -11.03 -0.45 -3.90
CA ASP A 43 -11.40 -1.35 -4.99
C ASP A 43 -11.93 -0.54 -6.17
N GLU A 44 -12.55 -1.21 -7.13
CA GLU A 44 -13.11 -0.56 -8.33
C GLU A 44 -14.15 0.52 -8.00
N SER A 45 -14.84 0.36 -6.87
CA SER A 45 -15.84 1.35 -6.44
C SER A 45 -15.25 2.53 -5.66
N GLY A 46 -13.94 2.52 -5.42
CA GLY A 46 -13.22 3.58 -4.73
C GLY A 46 -12.83 3.24 -3.30
N TRP A 47 -12.64 4.27 -2.51
CA TRP A 47 -12.24 4.14 -1.11
C TRP A 47 -13.40 3.80 -0.19
N HIS A 48 -13.11 3.02 0.85
CA HIS A 48 -14.04 2.71 1.93
C HIS A 48 -13.27 2.73 3.25
N CYS A 49 -13.90 3.26 4.28
CA CYS A 49 -13.35 3.21 5.64
C CYS A 49 -14.50 3.01 6.62
N THR A 50 -14.28 2.22 7.65
CA THR A 50 -15.32 1.91 8.64
C THR A 50 -15.48 2.99 9.70
N CYS A 51 -14.70 4.08 9.66
CA CYS A 51 -14.79 5.13 10.67
C CYS A 51 -16.04 6.01 10.48
N PRO A 52 -16.54 6.65 11.56
CA PRO A 52 -17.72 7.51 11.49
C PRO A 52 -17.55 8.70 10.53
N GLY A 53 -16.35 9.28 10.47
CA GLY A 53 -16.10 10.42 9.57
C GLY A 53 -16.32 10.08 8.11
N PHE A 54 -15.84 8.91 7.69
CA PHE A 54 -16.06 8.46 6.32
C PHE A 54 -17.54 8.16 6.04
N GLN A 55 -18.23 7.55 7.01
CA GLN A 55 -19.66 7.25 6.86
C GLN A 55 -20.47 8.52 6.64
N SER A 56 -20.06 9.62 7.26
CA SER A 56 -20.77 10.90 7.16
C SER A 56 -20.34 11.74 5.95
N HIS A 57 -19.05 11.77 5.63
CA HIS A 57 -18.48 12.71 4.66
C HIS A 57 -17.77 12.06 3.47
N HIS A 58 -17.64 10.73 3.45
CA HIS A 58 -16.94 9.95 2.41
C HIS A 58 -15.45 10.28 2.27
N ILE A 59 -14.87 10.94 3.29
CA ILE A 59 -13.45 11.16 3.42
C ILE A 59 -13.10 11.19 4.90
N CYS A 60 -11.88 10.81 5.25
CA CYS A 60 -11.45 10.76 6.64
C CYS A 60 -9.92 10.88 6.72
N PRO A 61 -9.37 11.20 7.88
CA PRO A 61 -7.91 11.31 8.03
C PRO A 61 -7.19 9.99 7.77
N HIS A 62 -7.84 8.85 7.97
CA HIS A 62 -7.25 7.54 7.74
C HIS A 62 -6.95 7.31 6.25
N ILE A 63 -7.93 7.58 5.37
CA ILE A 63 -7.74 7.50 3.92
C ILE A 63 -6.71 8.53 3.46
N MET A 64 -6.78 9.74 3.97
CA MET A 64 -5.81 10.81 3.64
C MET A 64 -4.39 10.37 3.96
N THR A 65 -4.19 9.66 5.08
CA THR A 65 -2.88 9.13 5.47
C THR A 65 -2.37 8.11 4.45
N ILE A 66 -3.21 7.16 4.06
CA ILE A 66 -2.84 6.15 3.06
C ILE A 66 -2.53 6.82 1.71
N GLU A 67 -3.35 7.78 1.29
CA GLU A 67 -3.11 8.53 0.06
C GLU A 67 -1.73 9.22 0.09
N ARG A 68 -1.38 9.83 1.20
CA ARG A 68 -0.09 10.49 1.36
C ARG A 68 1.07 9.51 1.31
N LEU A 69 0.96 8.38 2.02
CA LEU A 69 2.04 7.39 2.09
C LEU A 69 2.26 6.65 0.77
N LEU A 70 1.19 6.39 0.02
CA LEU A 70 1.26 5.63 -1.22
C LEU A 70 1.36 6.50 -2.47
N LYS A 71 1.30 7.81 -2.36
CA LYS A 71 1.55 8.70 -3.48
C LYS A 71 3.00 8.49 -3.95
N PRO A 72 3.32 8.31 -5.21
CA PRO A 72 2.58 8.36 -6.47
C PRO A 72 2.03 7.02 -6.98
N MET A 73 1.95 6.01 -6.12
CA MET A 73 1.48 4.67 -6.51
C MET A 73 -0.06 4.58 -6.63
N LEU A 74 -0.76 5.64 -6.27
CA LEU A 74 -2.20 5.75 -6.47
C LEU A 74 -2.46 6.61 -7.71
N LYS A 75 -3.20 6.07 -8.68
CA LYS A 75 -3.49 6.74 -9.96
C LYS A 75 -4.92 7.25 -10.04
N ILE A 76 -5.57 7.41 -8.89
CA ILE A 76 -6.92 7.94 -8.80
C ILE A 76 -6.85 9.33 -8.19
N ALA A 77 -7.81 10.19 -8.54
CA ALA A 77 -7.89 11.53 -7.98
C ALA A 77 -8.21 11.46 -6.49
N PRO A 78 -7.60 12.33 -5.67
CA PRO A 78 -7.98 12.41 -4.25
C PRO A 78 -9.47 12.75 -4.11
N VAL A 79 -10.10 12.20 -3.04
CA VAL A 79 -11.50 12.48 -2.76
C VAL A 79 -11.64 13.95 -2.32
N PRO A 80 -12.53 14.73 -2.94
CA PRO A 80 -12.73 16.13 -2.53
C PRO A 80 -13.40 16.22 -1.17
N TYR A 81 -13.11 17.31 -0.45
CA TYR A 81 -13.75 17.57 0.83
C TYR A 81 -15.22 17.89 0.66
N ALA A 82 -16.04 17.38 1.59
CA ALA A 82 -17.46 17.72 1.63
C ALA A 82 -17.67 19.12 2.20
N PRO A 83 -18.72 19.84 1.76
CA PRO A 83 -19.07 21.13 2.38
C PRO A 83 -19.30 20.97 3.88
N GLY A 84 -18.75 21.87 4.68
CA GLY A 84 -18.90 21.87 6.13
C GLY A 84 -17.99 20.89 6.86
N GLN A 85 -17.13 20.16 6.15
CA GLN A 85 -16.20 19.22 6.77
C GLN A 85 -15.06 19.98 7.47
N ASN A 86 -14.64 19.47 8.64
CA ASN A 86 -13.54 20.08 9.38
C ASN A 86 -12.18 19.62 8.80
N VAL A 87 -11.80 20.27 7.72
CA VAL A 87 -10.57 19.94 6.96
C VAL A 87 -9.32 20.12 7.82
N VAL A 88 -9.28 21.17 8.63
CA VAL A 88 -8.09 21.49 9.44
C VAL A 88 -7.80 20.38 10.43
N SER A 89 -8.81 19.86 11.11
CA SER A 89 -8.66 18.76 12.05
C SER A 89 -8.20 17.47 11.36
N ASP A 90 -8.79 17.16 10.23
CA ASP A 90 -8.46 15.96 9.46
C ASP A 90 -7.02 16.00 8.94
N VAL A 91 -6.58 17.17 8.44
CA VAL A 91 -5.21 17.35 7.94
C VAL A 91 -4.19 17.22 9.07
N LYS A 92 -4.47 17.77 10.26
CA LYS A 92 -3.60 17.62 11.42
C LYS A 92 -3.44 16.16 11.82
N LYS A 93 -4.54 15.42 11.87
CA LYS A 93 -4.50 13.98 12.17
C LYS A 93 -3.72 13.21 11.12
N MET A 94 -3.93 13.52 9.84
CA MET A 94 -3.21 12.87 8.74
C MET A 94 -1.71 13.06 8.86
N HIS A 95 -1.24 14.27 9.16
CA HIS A 95 0.20 14.53 9.34
C HIS A 95 0.78 13.71 10.49
N ARG A 96 0.07 13.62 11.61
CA ARG A 96 0.50 12.85 12.77
C ARG A 96 0.53 11.35 12.45
N TYR A 97 -0.54 10.83 11.84
CA TYR A 97 -0.63 9.42 11.49
C TYR A 97 0.44 9.01 10.47
N ALA A 98 0.79 9.90 9.54
CA ALA A 98 1.82 9.59 8.54
C ALA A 98 3.21 9.41 9.16
N GLU A 99 3.44 9.96 10.35
CA GLU A 99 4.69 9.75 11.10
C GLU A 99 4.63 8.50 11.98
N GLU A 100 3.44 7.95 12.22
CA GLU A 100 3.22 6.80 13.09
C GLU A 100 2.74 5.60 12.26
N ILE A 101 3.59 5.14 11.34
CA ILE A 101 3.21 4.09 10.38
C ILE A 101 2.93 2.74 11.03
N ASP A 102 3.35 2.52 12.27
CA ASP A 102 3.03 1.31 13.03
C ASP A 102 1.53 1.17 13.32
N ARG A 103 0.75 2.22 13.12
CA ARG A 103 -0.71 2.18 13.20
C ARG A 103 -1.35 1.42 12.04
N ILE A 104 -0.60 1.25 10.94
CA ILE A 104 -1.12 0.73 9.67
C ILE A 104 -0.59 -0.68 9.44
N VAL A 105 -1.48 -1.60 9.10
CA VAL A 105 -1.11 -2.94 8.66
C VAL A 105 -1.86 -3.23 7.37
N PHE A 106 -1.13 -3.47 6.28
CA PHE A 106 -1.72 -3.94 5.03
C PHE A 106 -2.02 -5.42 5.17
N ASN A 107 -3.27 -5.80 5.03
CA ASN A 107 -3.72 -7.19 5.09
C ASN A 107 -3.62 -7.86 3.72
N SER A 108 -3.99 -7.13 2.68
CA SER A 108 -3.93 -7.61 1.30
C SER A 108 -3.84 -6.44 0.33
N PHE A 109 -3.25 -6.71 -0.84
CA PHE A 109 -3.26 -5.75 -1.94
C PHE A 109 -2.94 -6.45 -3.26
N GLN A 110 -3.30 -5.77 -4.35
CA GLN A 110 -2.91 -6.13 -5.71
C GLN A 110 -2.33 -4.89 -6.36
N VAL A 111 -1.13 -5.03 -6.91
CA VAL A 111 -0.47 -3.93 -7.62
C VAL A 111 0.00 -4.41 -8.99
N SER A 112 0.13 -3.45 -9.91
CA SER A 112 0.80 -3.64 -11.19
C SER A 112 2.10 -2.86 -11.13
N ILE A 113 3.19 -3.46 -11.60
CA ILE A 113 4.49 -2.80 -11.68
C ILE A 113 4.93 -2.77 -13.14
N GLN A 114 5.19 -1.56 -13.65
CA GLN A 114 5.67 -1.36 -15.00
C GLN A 114 7.16 -1.71 -15.07
N GLY A 115 7.47 -2.85 -15.68
CA GLY A 115 8.85 -3.25 -15.95
C GLY A 115 9.35 -2.66 -17.24
N ASN A 116 10.60 -2.99 -17.62
CA ASN A 116 11.19 -2.49 -18.85
C ASN A 116 10.58 -3.13 -20.10
N ASN A 117 10.19 -4.40 -20.02
CA ASN A 117 9.68 -5.16 -21.16
C ASN A 117 8.17 -5.44 -21.07
N SER A 118 7.63 -5.55 -19.87
CA SER A 118 6.22 -5.86 -19.65
C SER A 118 5.81 -5.44 -18.26
N ASP A 119 4.50 -5.36 -18.04
CA ASP A 119 3.94 -5.10 -16.73
C ASP A 119 3.80 -6.42 -15.98
N HIS A 120 3.99 -6.37 -14.67
CA HIS A 120 3.87 -7.53 -13.80
C HIS A 120 2.85 -7.27 -12.69
N SER A 121 2.12 -8.32 -12.33
CA SER A 121 1.16 -8.27 -11.23
C SER A 121 1.78 -8.85 -9.98
N VAL A 122 1.61 -8.16 -8.85
CA VAL A 122 2.07 -8.62 -7.54
C VAL A 122 0.88 -8.60 -6.59
N GLY A 123 0.68 -9.69 -5.88
CA GLY A 123 -0.34 -9.80 -4.86
C GLY A 123 0.25 -10.12 -3.51
N TYR A 124 -0.45 -9.70 -2.48
CA TYR A 124 -0.11 -9.99 -1.10
C TYR A 124 -1.40 -10.26 -0.34
N ASP A 125 -1.43 -11.35 0.43
CA ASP A 125 -2.59 -11.70 1.23
C ASP A 125 -2.15 -12.37 2.52
N GLN A 126 -2.28 -11.66 3.64
CA GLN A 126 -1.99 -12.17 4.99
C GLN A 126 -0.60 -12.81 5.10
N GLY A 127 0.39 -12.22 4.47
CA GLY A 127 1.76 -12.71 4.51
C GLY A 127 2.17 -13.58 3.33
N THR A 128 1.24 -13.94 2.45
CA THR A 128 1.50 -14.75 1.27
C THR A 128 1.62 -13.88 0.03
N TRP A 129 2.76 -13.96 -0.65
CA TRP A 129 3.02 -13.22 -1.87
C TRP A 129 2.66 -14.03 -3.12
N THR A 130 2.23 -13.36 -4.17
CA THR A 130 2.07 -13.90 -5.51
C THR A 130 2.67 -12.93 -6.51
N CYS A 131 3.20 -13.46 -7.60
CA CYS A 131 3.78 -12.65 -8.67
C CYS A 131 3.84 -13.47 -9.94
N ASP A 132 3.60 -12.85 -11.09
CA ASP A 132 3.58 -13.52 -12.37
C ASP A 132 4.95 -13.61 -13.06
N SER A 133 6.02 -13.18 -12.40
CA SER A 133 7.36 -13.22 -12.99
C SER A 133 7.99 -14.61 -12.91
N ASN A 134 8.92 -14.87 -13.84
CA ASN A 134 9.66 -16.14 -13.87
C ASN A 134 10.52 -16.33 -12.62
N SER A 135 11.14 -15.26 -12.14
CA SER A 135 11.96 -15.34 -10.92
C SER A 135 11.13 -15.80 -9.72
N PHE A 136 9.91 -15.31 -9.60
CA PHE A 136 9.02 -15.72 -8.51
C PHE A 136 8.64 -17.21 -8.62
N ARG A 137 8.37 -17.69 -9.83
CA ARG A 137 8.07 -19.12 -10.04
C ARG A 137 9.23 -20.01 -9.64
N LEU A 138 10.46 -19.56 -9.90
CA LEU A 138 11.65 -20.35 -9.64
C LEU A 138 12.15 -20.26 -8.20
N ARG A 139 12.02 -19.09 -7.57
CA ARG A 139 12.64 -18.82 -6.27
C ARG A 139 11.66 -18.48 -5.16
N GLY A 140 10.39 -18.25 -5.48
CA GLY A 140 9.39 -17.77 -4.52
C GLY A 140 9.59 -16.31 -4.11
N VAL A 141 10.45 -15.58 -4.83
CA VAL A 141 10.74 -14.15 -4.62
C VAL A 141 11.14 -13.53 -5.95
N SER A 142 10.88 -12.24 -6.09
CA SER A 142 11.21 -11.51 -7.32
C SER A 142 11.61 -10.08 -6.98
N SER A 143 12.17 -9.36 -7.98
CA SER A 143 12.44 -7.93 -7.84
C SER A 143 11.18 -7.16 -7.45
N HIS A 144 10.03 -7.60 -7.95
CA HIS A 144 8.74 -6.95 -7.70
C HIS A 144 8.28 -7.12 -6.26
N THR A 145 8.35 -8.35 -5.72
CA THR A 145 7.95 -8.61 -4.33
C THR A 145 8.91 -7.95 -3.35
N ILE A 146 10.21 -7.97 -3.64
CA ILE A 146 11.23 -7.32 -2.80
C ILE A 146 10.99 -5.80 -2.77
N ALA A 147 10.68 -5.19 -3.92
CA ALA A 147 10.40 -3.77 -3.99
C ALA A 147 9.20 -3.39 -3.12
N MET A 148 8.13 -4.18 -3.17
CA MET A 148 6.95 -3.91 -2.37
C MET A 148 7.21 -4.08 -0.88
N GLU A 149 7.97 -5.10 -0.47
CA GLU A 149 8.38 -5.25 0.92
C GLU A 149 9.16 -4.04 1.42
N ARG A 150 10.05 -3.53 0.59
CA ARG A 150 10.88 -2.37 0.92
C ARG A 150 10.04 -1.10 1.06
N LEU A 151 9.13 -0.86 0.12
CA LEU A 151 8.27 0.33 0.12
C LEU A 151 7.28 0.35 1.28
N LEU A 152 6.78 -0.83 1.68
CA LEU A 152 5.77 -0.96 2.72
C LEU A 152 6.35 -1.45 4.05
N LYS A 153 7.67 -1.37 4.21
CA LYS A 153 8.34 -1.81 5.43
C LYS A 153 7.74 -1.14 6.66
N GLY A 154 7.43 -1.95 7.66
CA GLY A 154 6.78 -1.51 8.90
C GLY A 154 5.26 -1.53 8.85
N MET A 155 4.67 -1.76 7.67
CA MET A 155 3.21 -1.79 7.47
C MET A 155 2.71 -3.14 6.97
N LEU A 156 3.58 -4.13 6.82
CA LEU A 156 3.18 -5.47 6.44
C LEU A 156 3.10 -6.36 7.68
N ARG A 157 2.16 -7.29 7.65
CA ARG A 157 2.02 -8.26 8.73
C ARG A 157 3.19 -9.24 8.64
N GLU A 158 4.00 -9.35 9.70
CA GLU A 158 5.10 -10.30 9.75
C GLU A 158 4.56 -11.73 9.80
N GLN A 159 5.17 -12.62 9.02
CA GLN A 159 4.90 -14.05 9.18
C GLN A 159 5.53 -14.50 10.48
N VAL A 160 4.70 -15.03 11.38
CA VAL A 160 5.22 -15.67 12.58
C VAL A 160 5.79 -17.01 12.15
N ALA A 161 7.09 -17.20 12.34
CA ALA A 161 7.72 -18.49 12.10
C ALA A 161 7.15 -19.50 13.09
N THR A 162 6.47 -20.50 12.56
CA THR A 162 5.94 -21.60 13.37
C THR A 162 6.92 -22.78 13.37
#